data_2f99d3108934b3901e6bea6ac45a97f5
#
_entry.id   2f99d3108934b3901e6bea6ac45a97f5
#
_cell.length_a   1.000
_cell.length_b   1.000
_cell.length_c   1.000
_cell.angle_alpha   90.00
_cell.angle_beta   90.00
_cell.angle_gamma   90.00
#
_symmetry.space_group_name_H-M   'P 1'
#
loop_
_entity.id
_entity.type
_entity.pdbx_description
1 polymer ?
#
loop_
_entity_poly.entity_id
_entity_poly.type
_entity_poly.pdbx_seq_one_letter_code
_entity_poly.pdbx_strand_id
1 'polypeptide(L)'
;MGMLGKLRRFLGVEGIRNQAQIRARRGGYQSMLDREATVRDLDELRAFAATRIGVEFYVEPETTATDTTVAAVATDGEWIRRRVGSPKVAANLARELAIPCYDAAVVGYPAAMRRYRRA
;
A
#
# COMPACT_ATOMS: atom_id res chain seq x y z
N MET A 1 1.90 -2.12 -20.66
CA MET A 1 0.57 -1.70 -20.21
C MET A 1 -0.02 -2.54 -19.09
N GLY A 2 0.51 -3.71 -18.81
CA GLY A 2 -0.05 -4.61 -17.80
C GLY A 2 -0.13 -4.00 -16.40
N MET A 3 0.87 -3.24 -15.99
CA MET A 3 0.90 -2.62 -14.67
C MET A 3 -0.20 -1.57 -14.51
N LEU A 4 -0.35 -0.68 -15.50
CA LEU A 4 -1.41 0.33 -15.46
C LEU A 4 -2.80 -0.29 -15.54
N GLY A 5 -2.95 -1.36 -16.33
CA GLY A 5 -4.21 -2.07 -16.42
C GLY A 5 -4.62 -2.72 -15.10
N LYS A 6 -3.66 -3.32 -14.40
CA LYS A 6 -3.91 -3.91 -13.08
C LYS A 6 -4.29 -2.84 -12.06
N LEU A 7 -3.61 -1.72 -12.10
CA LEU A 7 -3.87 -0.61 -11.19
C LEU A 7 -5.27 -0.04 -11.41
N ARG A 8 -5.67 0.16 -12.66
CA ARG A 8 -7.01 0.67 -12.97
C ARG A 8 -8.09 -0.27 -12.46
N ARG A 9 -7.93 -1.57 -12.66
CA ARG A 9 -8.90 -2.55 -12.16
C ARG A 9 -9.00 -2.51 -10.65
N PHE A 10 -7.87 -2.39 -9.98
CA PHE A 10 -7.84 -2.31 -8.52
C PHE A 10 -8.58 -1.07 -8.02
N LEU A 11 -8.34 0.08 -8.65
CA LEU A 11 -8.98 1.34 -8.27
C LEU A 11 -10.48 1.35 -8.54
N GLY A 12 -10.97 0.52 -9.46
CA GLY A 12 -12.39 0.42 -9.76
C GLY A 12 -13.18 -0.51 -8.86
N VAL A 13 -12.56 -1.08 -7.84
CA VAL A 13 -13.21 -2.06 -6.96
C VAL A 13 -14.21 -1.38 -6.04
N GLU A 14 -15.40 -1.96 -5.96
CA GLU A 14 -16.50 -1.49 -5.13
C GLU A 14 -16.13 -1.37 -3.65
N GLY A 15 -15.28 -2.25 -3.16
CA GLY A 15 -14.82 -2.28 -1.77
C GLY A 15 -14.16 -0.98 -1.30
N ILE A 16 -13.61 -0.17 -2.21
CA ILE A 16 -12.98 1.10 -1.85
C ILE A 16 -14.01 2.05 -1.26
N ARG A 17 -15.22 2.13 -1.84
CA ARG A 17 -16.30 2.98 -1.33
C ARG A 17 -16.76 2.51 0.05
N ASN A 18 -16.89 1.20 0.21
CA ASN A 18 -17.34 0.63 1.47
C ASN A 18 -16.39 0.94 2.61
N GLN A 19 -15.09 0.88 2.36
CA GLN A 19 -14.09 1.22 3.35
C GLN A 19 -14.22 2.69 3.80
N ALA A 20 -14.35 3.59 2.86
CA ALA A 20 -14.47 5.01 3.16
C ALA A 20 -15.72 5.29 4.01
N GLN A 21 -16.83 4.66 3.69
CA GLN A 21 -18.07 4.79 4.44
C GLN A 21 -17.95 4.26 5.85
N ILE A 22 -17.34 3.10 6.03
CA ILE A 22 -17.12 2.50 7.34
C ILE A 22 -16.26 3.40 8.21
N ARG A 23 -15.18 3.94 7.65
CA ARG A 23 -14.28 4.84 8.37
C ARG A 23 -14.99 6.13 8.81
N ALA A 24 -15.82 6.68 7.95
CA ALA A 24 -16.56 7.90 8.26
C ALA A 24 -17.49 7.71 9.46
N ARG A 25 -17.95 6.49 9.72
CA ARG A 25 -18.87 6.18 10.83
C ARG A 25 -18.18 5.96 12.17
N ARG A 26 -16.85 5.89 12.20
CA ARG A 26 -16.10 5.59 13.43
C ARG A 26 -16.02 6.74 14.42
N GLY A 27 -16.46 7.93 14.04
CA GLY A 27 -16.40 9.10 14.90
C GLY A 27 -15.11 9.89 14.74
N GLY A 28 -15.16 11.15 15.18
CA GLY A 28 -14.13 12.14 14.90
C GLY A 28 -12.76 11.84 15.49
N TYR A 29 -12.69 11.41 16.75
CA TYR A 29 -11.41 11.18 17.43
C TYR A 29 -10.65 10.00 16.79
N GLN A 30 -11.32 8.89 16.60
CA GLN A 30 -10.70 7.72 16.00
C GLN A 30 -10.26 7.99 14.56
N SER A 31 -11.09 8.70 13.80
CA SER A 31 -10.76 9.10 12.43
C SER A 31 -9.53 9.99 12.38
N MET A 32 -9.38 10.89 13.34
CA MET A 32 -8.22 11.76 13.43
C MET A 32 -6.94 10.96 13.70
N LEU A 33 -6.98 10.02 14.64
CA LEU A 33 -5.85 9.15 14.95
C LEU A 33 -5.45 8.30 13.75
N ASP A 34 -6.46 7.78 13.03
CA ASP A 34 -6.22 6.99 11.83
C ASP A 34 -5.54 7.81 10.75
N ARG A 35 -5.96 9.07 10.57
CA ARG A 35 -5.34 9.95 9.58
C ARG A 35 -3.89 10.26 9.91
N GLU A 36 -3.61 10.56 11.18
CA GLU A 36 -2.25 10.86 11.63
C GLU A 36 -1.32 9.66 11.43
N ALA A 37 -1.78 8.48 11.80
CA ALA A 37 -1.01 7.25 11.60
C ALA A 37 -0.73 7.01 10.12
N THR A 38 -1.74 7.24 9.26
CA THR A 38 -1.60 7.04 7.82
C THR A 38 -0.61 8.02 7.20
N VAL A 39 -0.62 9.29 7.63
CA VAL A 39 0.35 10.27 7.12
C VAL A 39 1.77 9.85 7.45
N ARG A 40 2.02 9.41 8.67
CA ARG A 40 3.33 8.90 9.07
C ARG A 40 3.75 7.70 8.24
N ASP A 41 2.82 6.78 8.04
CA ASP A 41 3.08 5.57 7.25
C ASP A 41 3.44 5.92 5.80
N LEU A 42 2.73 6.88 5.21
CA LEU A 42 3.02 7.33 3.85
C LEU A 42 4.39 7.97 3.75
N ASP A 43 4.77 8.77 4.74
CA ASP A 43 6.10 9.39 4.77
C ASP A 43 7.21 8.33 4.89
N GLU A 44 6.98 7.28 5.66
CA GLU A 44 7.93 6.18 5.76
C GLU A 44 8.07 5.42 4.45
N LEU A 45 6.97 5.24 3.72
CA LEU A 45 7.01 4.63 2.39
C LEU A 45 7.78 5.52 1.40
N ARG A 46 7.58 6.83 1.45
CA ARG A 46 8.33 7.78 0.61
C ARG A 46 9.83 7.69 0.90
N ALA A 47 10.20 7.66 2.18
CA ALA A 47 11.60 7.57 2.58
C ALA A 47 12.21 6.24 2.11
N PHE A 48 11.49 5.15 2.24
CA PHE A 48 11.95 3.84 1.78
C PHE A 48 12.21 3.87 0.27
N ALA A 49 11.25 4.37 -0.50
CA ALA A 49 11.39 4.46 -1.95
C ALA A 49 12.55 5.37 -2.38
N ALA A 50 12.79 6.44 -1.61
CA ALA A 50 13.87 7.39 -1.92
C ALA A 50 15.26 6.84 -1.63
N THR A 51 15.38 5.88 -0.71
CA THR A 51 16.66 5.39 -0.23
C THR A 51 17.01 3.97 -0.71
N ARG A 52 16.09 3.29 -1.41
CA ARG A 52 16.32 1.94 -1.95
C ARG A 52 16.15 1.95 -3.45
N ILE A 53 16.70 0.93 -4.09
CA ILE A 53 16.70 0.79 -5.54
C ILE A 53 15.59 -0.15 -5.98
N GLY A 54 14.85 0.27 -7.02
CA GLY A 54 13.87 -0.58 -7.68
C GLY A 54 12.68 -0.96 -6.81
N VAL A 55 12.20 -0.03 -5.99
CA VAL A 55 11.08 -0.29 -5.08
C VAL A 55 9.79 -0.49 -5.86
N GLU A 56 9.05 -1.52 -5.47
CA GLU A 56 7.70 -1.81 -5.99
C GLU A 56 6.74 -1.89 -4.82
N PHE A 57 5.51 -1.46 -5.05
CA PHE A 57 4.44 -1.57 -4.04
C PHE A 57 3.57 -2.79 -4.31
N TYR A 58 3.25 -3.50 -3.25
CA TYR A 58 2.31 -4.63 -3.26
C TYR A 58 1.19 -4.30 -2.30
N VAL A 59 0.02 -3.99 -2.86
CA VAL A 59 -1.14 -3.58 -2.08
C VAL A 59 -1.81 -4.82 -1.51
N GLU A 60 -1.97 -4.84 -0.21
CA GLU A 60 -2.55 -5.97 0.53
C GLU A 60 -3.98 -5.62 0.91
N PRO A 61 -4.93 -6.54 0.72
CA PRO A 61 -6.34 -6.23 0.96
C PRO A 61 -6.63 -6.02 2.44
N GLU A 62 -7.65 -5.21 2.68
CA GLU A 62 -8.22 -5.04 4.02
C GLU A 62 -8.73 -6.37 4.55
N THR A 63 -8.55 -6.58 5.85
CA THR A 63 -9.14 -7.72 6.57
C THR A 63 -10.04 -7.18 7.69
N THR A 64 -10.70 -8.07 8.43
CA THR A 64 -11.51 -7.64 9.58
C THR A 64 -10.67 -7.00 10.68
N ALA A 65 -9.38 -7.32 10.73
CA ALA A 65 -8.46 -6.84 11.78
C ALA A 65 -7.55 -5.70 11.31
N THR A 66 -7.32 -5.57 9.99
CA THR A 66 -6.33 -4.62 9.47
C THR A 66 -6.87 -3.85 8.28
N ASP A 67 -6.46 -2.59 8.18
CA ASP A 67 -6.71 -1.75 7.01
C ASP A 67 -5.88 -2.21 5.82
N THR A 68 -6.15 -1.58 4.66
CA THR A 68 -5.31 -1.74 3.48
C THR A 68 -3.87 -1.35 3.81
N THR A 69 -2.95 -2.25 3.51
CA THR A 69 -1.52 -2.03 3.72
C THR A 69 -0.78 -2.12 2.39
N VAL A 70 0.44 -1.62 2.40
CA VAL A 70 1.37 -1.75 1.28
C VAL A 70 2.65 -2.40 1.80
N ALA A 71 3.09 -3.46 1.13
CA ALA A 71 4.44 -3.96 1.26
C ALA A 71 5.28 -3.29 0.18
N ALA A 72 6.25 -2.47 0.58
CA ALA A 72 7.20 -1.85 -0.34
C ALA A 72 8.45 -2.72 -0.37
N VAL A 73 8.84 -3.17 -1.54
CA VAL A 73 9.91 -4.16 -1.72
C VAL A 73 10.96 -3.62 -2.66
N ALA A 74 12.21 -3.55 -2.20
CA ALA A 74 13.35 -3.14 -3.00
C ALA A 74 13.89 -4.30 -3.85
N THR A 75 14.75 -4.00 -4.80
CA THR A 75 15.33 -5.00 -5.70
C THR A 75 16.02 -6.14 -4.98
N ASP A 76 16.70 -5.86 -3.86
CA ASP A 76 17.41 -6.88 -3.09
C ASP A 76 16.48 -7.70 -2.19
N GLY A 77 15.20 -7.36 -2.17
CA GLY A 77 14.21 -8.04 -1.35
C GLY A 77 13.93 -7.37 -0.01
N GLU A 78 14.69 -6.36 0.37
CA GLU A 78 14.39 -5.59 1.58
C GLU A 78 12.98 -5.02 1.48
N TRP A 79 12.21 -5.06 2.56
CA TRP A 79 10.82 -4.64 2.51
C TRP A 79 10.36 -4.05 3.83
N ILE A 80 9.36 -3.19 3.72
CA ILE A 80 8.60 -2.69 4.88
C ILE A 80 7.12 -2.81 4.56
N ARG A 81 6.30 -2.88 5.59
CA ARG A 81 4.84 -2.89 5.45
C ARG A 81 4.27 -1.71 6.22
N ARG A 82 3.41 -0.94 5.55
CA ARG A 82 2.80 0.23 6.18
C ARG A 82 1.33 0.33 5.80
N ARG A 83 0.55 0.88 6.70
CA ARG A 83 -0.87 1.11 6.51
C ARG A 83 -1.06 2.32 5.61
N VAL A 84 -1.93 2.23 4.63
CA VAL A 84 -2.20 3.33 3.69
C VAL A 84 -3.65 3.77 3.67
N GLY A 85 -4.52 3.02 4.29
CA GLY A 85 -5.92 3.39 4.43
C GLY A 85 -6.81 2.87 3.31
N SER A 86 -6.41 2.99 2.06
CA SER A 86 -7.19 2.49 0.93
C SER A 86 -6.30 2.16 -0.26
N PRO A 87 -6.78 1.31 -1.17
CA PRO A 87 -6.05 1.03 -2.41
C PRO A 87 -5.81 2.27 -3.27
N LYS A 88 -6.74 3.21 -3.24
CA LYS A 88 -6.60 4.45 -4.01
C LYS A 88 -5.42 5.28 -3.50
N VAL A 89 -5.24 5.38 -2.20
CA VAL A 89 -4.11 6.09 -1.60
C VAL A 89 -2.80 5.42 -2.00
N ALA A 90 -2.74 4.08 -1.95
CA ALA A 90 -1.56 3.34 -2.38
C ALA A 90 -1.20 3.65 -3.84
N ALA A 91 -2.19 3.62 -4.71
CA ALA A 91 -1.99 3.88 -6.13
C ALA A 91 -1.54 5.31 -6.39
N ASN A 92 -2.12 6.27 -5.69
CA ASN A 92 -1.74 7.67 -5.83
C ASN A 92 -0.30 7.90 -5.38
N LEU A 93 0.11 7.28 -4.28
CA LEU A 93 1.48 7.38 -3.80
C LEU A 93 2.46 6.75 -4.78
N ALA A 94 2.15 5.57 -5.30
CA ALA A 94 2.98 4.92 -6.29
C ALA A 94 3.16 5.80 -7.53
N ARG A 95 2.07 6.44 -7.96
CA ARG A 95 2.12 7.36 -9.11
C ARG A 95 2.98 8.58 -8.80
N GLU A 96 2.84 9.15 -7.61
CA GLU A 96 3.68 10.26 -7.15
C GLU A 96 5.16 9.89 -7.22
N LEU A 97 5.50 8.68 -6.79
CA LEU A 97 6.87 8.18 -6.72
C LEU A 97 7.35 7.56 -8.04
N ALA A 98 6.48 7.45 -9.03
CA ALA A 98 6.76 6.83 -10.32
C ALA A 98 7.29 5.39 -10.18
N ILE A 99 6.68 4.62 -9.30
CA ILE A 99 7.05 3.22 -9.05
C ILE A 99 5.90 2.28 -9.38
N PRO A 100 6.20 1.00 -9.67
CA PRO A 100 5.17 0.00 -9.92
C PRO A 100 4.30 -0.26 -8.68
N CYS A 101 3.02 -0.55 -8.92
CA CYS A 101 2.06 -0.85 -7.88
C CYS A 101 1.22 -2.04 -8.30
N TYR A 102 1.26 -3.11 -7.52
CA TYR A 102 0.59 -4.37 -7.81
C TYR A 102 -0.39 -4.73 -6.71
N ASP A 103 -1.38 -5.53 -7.07
CA ASP A 103 -2.28 -6.17 -6.11
C ASP A 103 -1.63 -7.48 -5.64
N ALA A 104 -1.25 -7.55 -4.37
CA ALA A 104 -0.56 -8.70 -3.81
C ALA A 104 -1.38 -9.98 -3.91
N ALA A 105 -2.71 -9.89 -3.81
CA ALA A 105 -3.58 -11.05 -3.92
C ALA A 105 -3.60 -11.64 -5.34
N VAL A 106 -3.32 -10.81 -6.35
CA VAL A 106 -3.32 -11.25 -7.75
C VAL A 106 -1.96 -11.76 -8.18
N VAL A 107 -0.89 -11.03 -7.88
CA VAL A 107 0.45 -11.34 -8.41
C VAL A 107 1.37 -12.02 -7.41
N GLY A 108 1.02 -12.03 -6.13
CA GLY A 108 1.90 -12.53 -5.08
C GLY A 108 3.08 -11.61 -4.83
N TYR A 109 3.98 -12.04 -3.96
CA TYR A 109 5.18 -11.28 -3.60
C TYR A 109 6.38 -11.75 -4.42
N PRO A 110 7.35 -10.86 -4.67
CA PRO A 110 8.55 -11.27 -5.38
C PRO A 110 9.37 -12.29 -4.58
N ALA A 111 10.04 -13.19 -5.29
CA ALA A 111 10.85 -14.22 -4.65
C ALA A 111 11.96 -13.62 -3.78
N ALA A 112 12.53 -12.50 -4.19
CA ALA A 112 13.59 -11.82 -3.43
C ALA A 112 13.10 -11.40 -2.03
N MET A 113 11.85 -10.95 -1.91
CA MET A 113 11.26 -10.59 -0.63
C MET A 113 11.22 -11.79 0.33
N ARG A 114 10.84 -12.95 -0.20
CA ARG A 114 10.74 -14.17 0.60
C ARG A 114 12.11 -14.68 1.06
N ARG A 115 13.15 -14.39 0.30
CA ARG A 115 14.51 -14.80 0.63
C ARG A 115 15.26 -13.78 1.47
N TYR A 116 14.72 -12.58 1.60
CA TYR A 116 15.39 -11.51 2.32
C TYR A 116 15.48 -11.85 3.81
N ARG A 117 16.67 -11.74 4.37
CA ARG A 117 16.90 -11.95 5.79
C ARG A 117 17.31 -10.63 6.41
N ARG A 118 16.58 -10.22 7.41
CA ARG A 118 16.92 -9.02 8.19
C ARG A 118 18.07 -9.36 9.12
N ALA A 119 19.04 -8.46 9.15
CA ALA A 119 20.19 -8.61 10.03
C ALA A 119 19.80 -8.43 11.50
#